data_689a0b73a15ae49c9ed225be1ca00766
#
_entry.id   689a0b73a15ae49c9ed225be1ca00766
#
_cell.length_a   1.000
_cell.length_b   1.000
_cell.length_c   1.000
_cell.angle_alpha   90.00
_cell.angle_beta   90.00
_cell.angle_gamma   90.00
#
_symmetry.space_group_name_H-M   'P 1'
#
loop_
_entity.id
_entity.type
_entity.pdbx_description
1 polymer ?
#
loop_
_entity_poly.entity_id
_entity_poly.type
_entity_poly.pdbx_seq_one_letter_code
_entity_poly.pdbx_strand_id
1 'polypeptide(L)'
;MRLISPLLKRVVYPGLSKSGFLRRALGAGLAVVTYHGVLPRGYKIIDSDLDGSLVTAQAFRKQLQFLKVNYNVIAPEQFFLFLQSNEDLPPRSVLLTCDDGLKNTLTEMLPVLAEFNLKCLFCVTGASLDYLPSMLWHEELYLMLLRSNRAQLELPGMPKCSLSGTEQKRALWSRLLLKLSQVDANARRSRLNDLRVQLCLPEDWTAQYSSDEGLRSRFFLLNGEELQQLLRAGMTIGAHTGSHPVLSQLPDNLAWEEISQCRDALERALGQPLWALAYPFGDADSVGEREMQIVQQAGYTCAFVSVGGGFGAGLPRFAIPRVHVGSDMKLAEFEAHLSGFYRNLRQVLLNEKREFGALQGASA
;
A
#
# COMPACT_ATOMS: atom_id res chain seq x y z
N MET A 1 -13.18 -18.39 10.44
CA MET A 1 -12.71 -18.06 9.09
C MET A 1 -11.54 -18.91 8.56
N ARG A 2 -10.51 -19.24 9.34
CA ARG A 2 -9.35 -20.02 8.84
C ARG A 2 -9.69 -21.35 8.15
N LEU A 3 -10.77 -22.05 8.55
CA LEU A 3 -11.20 -23.33 7.94
C LEU A 3 -12.00 -23.18 6.64
N ILE A 4 -12.70 -22.05 6.44
CA ILE A 4 -13.55 -21.82 5.24
C ILE A 4 -12.71 -21.21 4.10
N SER A 5 -11.62 -20.52 4.42
CA SER A 5 -10.76 -19.85 3.43
C SER A 5 -10.21 -20.80 2.35
N PRO A 6 -9.69 -22.00 2.64
CA PRO A 6 -9.21 -22.92 1.60
C PRO A 6 -10.30 -23.39 0.63
N LEU A 7 -11.52 -23.66 1.14
CA LEU A 7 -12.65 -24.05 0.30
C LEU A 7 -13.07 -22.90 -0.64
N LEU A 8 -13.17 -21.69 -0.09
CA LEU A 8 -13.48 -20.51 -0.90
C LEU A 8 -12.47 -20.32 -2.02
N LYS A 9 -11.17 -20.32 -1.69
CA LYS A 9 -10.08 -20.09 -2.64
C LYS A 9 -9.94 -21.20 -3.69
N ARG A 10 -10.20 -22.48 -3.34
CA ARG A 10 -9.94 -23.62 -4.21
C ARG A 10 -11.16 -24.07 -5.02
N VAL A 11 -12.37 -23.81 -4.55
CA VAL A 11 -13.62 -24.35 -5.16
C VAL A 11 -14.59 -23.22 -5.53
N VAL A 12 -14.99 -22.40 -4.55
CA VAL A 12 -16.07 -21.43 -4.75
C VAL A 12 -15.66 -20.33 -5.73
N TYR A 13 -14.54 -19.64 -5.49
CA TYR A 13 -14.11 -18.57 -6.39
C TYR A 13 -13.83 -19.04 -7.82
N PRO A 14 -13.12 -20.17 -8.05
CA PRO A 14 -12.97 -20.69 -9.41
C PRO A 14 -14.28 -21.04 -10.10
N GLY A 15 -15.25 -21.62 -9.38
CA GLY A 15 -16.57 -21.94 -9.92
C GLY A 15 -17.36 -20.68 -10.33
N LEU A 16 -17.43 -19.69 -9.44
CA LEU A 16 -18.11 -18.42 -9.70
C LEU A 16 -17.41 -17.59 -10.80
N SER A 17 -16.09 -17.60 -10.84
CA SER A 17 -15.32 -16.94 -11.90
C SER A 17 -15.58 -17.55 -13.27
N LYS A 18 -15.53 -18.90 -13.38
CA LYS A 18 -15.81 -19.62 -14.64
C LYS A 18 -17.23 -19.38 -15.16
N SER A 19 -18.22 -19.30 -14.28
CA SER A 19 -19.61 -19.01 -14.65
C SER A 19 -19.84 -17.56 -15.13
N GLY A 20 -18.88 -16.67 -14.93
CA GLY A 20 -19.01 -15.24 -15.20
C GLY A 20 -19.90 -14.50 -14.19
N PHE A 21 -20.31 -15.14 -13.10
CA PHE A 21 -21.17 -14.54 -12.08
C PHE A 21 -20.48 -13.33 -11.41
N LEU A 22 -19.20 -13.47 -11.04
CA LEU A 22 -18.44 -12.40 -10.36
C LEU A 22 -18.36 -11.13 -11.21
N ARG A 23 -18.12 -11.25 -12.51
CA ARG A 23 -18.06 -10.10 -13.44
C ARG A 23 -19.37 -9.33 -13.54
N ARG A 24 -20.49 -10.05 -13.50
CA ARG A 24 -21.83 -9.43 -13.54
C ARG A 24 -22.17 -8.76 -12.20
N ALA A 25 -21.64 -9.28 -11.09
CA ALA A 25 -21.91 -8.75 -9.76
C ALA A 25 -21.33 -7.34 -9.52
N LEU A 26 -20.21 -6.96 -10.18
CA LEU A 26 -19.70 -5.58 -10.11
C LEU A 26 -20.65 -4.58 -10.78
N GLY A 27 -21.39 -5.01 -11.81
CA GLY A 27 -22.39 -4.16 -12.48
C GLY A 27 -21.80 -2.87 -13.04
N ALA A 28 -22.44 -1.73 -12.71
CA ALA A 28 -21.98 -0.39 -13.07
C ALA A 28 -20.95 0.18 -12.07
N GLY A 29 -20.51 -0.60 -11.10
CA GLY A 29 -19.63 -0.14 -10.03
C GLY A 29 -18.19 0.11 -10.47
N LEU A 30 -17.45 0.75 -9.57
CA LEU A 30 -16.02 1.01 -9.66
C LEU A 30 -15.29 0.08 -8.68
N ALA A 31 -14.14 -0.45 -9.08
CA ALA A 31 -13.18 -1.07 -8.19
C ALA A 31 -11.83 -0.32 -8.26
N VAL A 32 -11.20 -0.10 -7.12
CA VAL A 32 -9.85 0.42 -7.05
C VAL A 32 -8.94 -0.71 -6.58
N VAL A 33 -7.90 -0.99 -7.36
CA VAL A 33 -6.93 -2.05 -7.07
C VAL A 33 -5.64 -1.43 -6.60
N THR A 34 -5.06 -1.94 -5.51
CA THR A 34 -3.77 -1.48 -5.03
C THR A 34 -2.75 -2.61 -5.04
N TYR A 35 -1.57 -2.29 -5.59
CA TYR A 35 -0.33 -3.05 -5.54
C TYR A 35 0.67 -2.33 -4.63
N HIS A 36 1.74 -3.03 -4.23
CA HIS A 36 2.91 -2.43 -3.54
C HIS A 36 4.20 -2.67 -4.35
N GLY A 37 4.05 -3.13 -5.58
CA GLY A 37 5.12 -3.36 -6.53
C GLY A 37 5.16 -4.77 -7.11
N VAL A 38 6.19 -5.00 -7.91
CA VAL A 38 6.46 -6.26 -8.60
C VAL A 38 7.83 -6.76 -8.17
N LEU A 39 7.93 -8.03 -7.80
CA LEU A 39 9.20 -8.65 -7.39
C LEU A 39 10.23 -8.56 -8.52
N PRO A 40 11.47 -8.09 -8.24
CA PRO A 40 12.53 -8.00 -9.22
C PRO A 40 12.87 -9.36 -9.82
N ARG A 41 13.30 -9.37 -11.08
CA ARG A 41 13.67 -10.58 -11.77
C ARG A 41 14.83 -11.28 -11.05
N GLY A 42 14.65 -12.55 -10.74
CA GLY A 42 15.67 -13.35 -10.02
C GLY A 42 15.75 -13.12 -8.53
N TYR A 43 14.94 -12.21 -7.99
CA TYR A 43 14.88 -11.97 -6.56
C TYR A 43 14.41 -13.23 -5.81
N LYS A 44 15.09 -13.53 -4.70
CA LYS A 44 14.71 -14.62 -3.81
C LYS A 44 13.99 -14.05 -2.60
N ILE A 45 12.78 -14.52 -2.36
CA ILE A 45 11.96 -14.12 -1.20
C ILE A 45 12.77 -14.33 0.09
N ILE A 46 12.90 -13.27 0.88
CA ILE A 46 13.58 -13.28 2.17
C ILE A 46 12.63 -13.74 3.26
N ASP A 47 11.45 -13.12 3.33
CA ASP A 47 10.43 -13.41 4.33
C ASP A 47 9.05 -13.03 3.80
N SER A 48 8.00 -13.78 4.21
CA SER A 48 6.62 -13.53 3.76
C SER A 48 6.04 -12.23 4.28
N ASP A 49 6.51 -11.71 5.41
CA ASP A 49 6.01 -10.43 5.96
C ASP A 49 6.65 -9.23 5.26
N LEU A 50 7.85 -9.40 4.68
CA LEU A 50 8.47 -8.38 3.82
C LEU A 50 7.92 -8.42 2.40
N ASP A 51 7.80 -9.62 1.83
CA ASP A 51 7.59 -9.78 0.39
C ASP A 51 6.14 -10.12 0.02
N GLY A 52 5.28 -10.34 1.02
CA GLY A 52 3.92 -10.83 0.81
C GLY A 52 2.97 -9.85 0.12
N SER A 53 3.28 -8.55 0.12
CA SER A 53 2.51 -7.52 -0.57
C SER A 53 2.92 -7.34 -2.05
N LEU A 54 4.07 -7.89 -2.48
CA LEU A 54 4.55 -7.78 -3.85
C LEU A 54 4.14 -8.98 -4.70
N VAL A 55 3.79 -8.74 -5.95
CA VAL A 55 3.42 -9.79 -6.90
C VAL A 55 4.57 -10.13 -7.84
N THR A 56 4.57 -11.36 -8.40
CA THR A 56 5.53 -11.68 -9.47
C THR A 56 5.14 -10.98 -10.77
N ALA A 57 6.10 -10.68 -11.65
CA ALA A 57 5.84 -10.09 -12.97
C ALA A 57 4.87 -10.94 -13.80
N GLN A 58 4.91 -12.27 -13.67
CA GLN A 58 3.97 -13.17 -14.34
C GLN A 58 2.54 -13.04 -13.81
N ALA A 59 2.38 -12.96 -12.47
CA ALA A 59 1.07 -12.78 -11.85
C ALA A 59 0.49 -11.41 -12.24
N PHE A 60 1.29 -10.35 -12.20
CA PHE A 60 0.90 -9.01 -12.60
C PHE A 60 0.41 -8.97 -14.05
N ARG A 61 1.18 -9.52 -15.02
CA ARG A 61 0.75 -9.62 -16.42
C ARG A 61 -0.59 -10.34 -16.58
N LYS A 62 -0.77 -11.48 -15.91
CA LYS A 62 -2.03 -12.23 -15.95
C LYS A 62 -3.21 -11.42 -15.41
N GLN A 63 -3.00 -10.67 -14.33
CA GLN A 63 -4.02 -9.81 -13.74
C GLN A 63 -4.36 -8.65 -14.68
N LEU A 64 -3.37 -7.96 -15.26
CA LEU A 64 -3.62 -6.87 -16.22
C LEU A 64 -4.31 -7.36 -17.48
N GLN A 65 -3.90 -8.49 -18.04
CA GLN A 65 -4.58 -9.10 -19.19
C GLN A 65 -6.03 -9.42 -18.86
N PHE A 66 -6.30 -9.99 -17.70
CA PHE A 66 -7.65 -10.30 -17.23
C PHE A 66 -8.50 -9.03 -17.09
N LEU A 67 -7.94 -7.98 -16.49
CA LEU A 67 -8.62 -6.68 -16.36
C LEU A 67 -8.96 -6.10 -17.72
N LYS A 68 -7.99 -6.04 -18.63
CA LYS A 68 -8.17 -5.47 -19.98
C LYS A 68 -9.24 -6.18 -20.81
N VAL A 69 -9.40 -7.49 -20.62
CA VAL A 69 -10.42 -8.29 -21.34
C VAL A 69 -11.82 -8.16 -20.73
N ASN A 70 -11.92 -8.00 -19.41
CA ASN A 70 -13.20 -8.16 -18.70
C ASN A 70 -13.74 -6.87 -18.07
N TYR A 71 -12.91 -5.82 -17.96
CA TYR A 71 -13.18 -4.57 -17.25
C TYR A 71 -12.75 -3.36 -18.07
N ASN A 72 -13.26 -2.20 -17.71
CA ASN A 72 -12.79 -0.92 -18.25
C ASN A 72 -11.71 -0.37 -17.30
N VAL A 73 -10.44 -0.58 -17.61
CA VAL A 73 -9.34 0.00 -16.83
C VAL A 73 -9.23 1.47 -17.18
N ILE A 74 -9.60 2.33 -16.26
CA ILE A 74 -9.62 3.79 -16.43
C ILE A 74 -8.28 4.42 -16.04
N ALA A 75 -7.92 5.51 -16.70
CA ALA A 75 -6.78 6.33 -16.31
C ALA A 75 -7.07 7.11 -15.03
N PRO A 76 -6.05 7.42 -14.20
CA PRO A 76 -6.24 8.24 -13.00
C PRO A 76 -6.89 9.60 -13.27
N GLU A 77 -6.60 10.21 -14.43
CA GLU A 77 -7.18 11.48 -14.87
C GLU A 77 -8.70 11.37 -15.11
N GLN A 78 -9.16 10.25 -15.66
CA GLN A 78 -10.59 9.98 -15.82
C GLN A 78 -11.30 9.83 -14.46
N PHE A 79 -10.62 9.19 -13.50
CA PHE A 79 -11.13 9.09 -12.14
C PHE A 79 -11.17 10.46 -11.44
N PHE A 80 -10.15 11.30 -11.63
CA PHE A 80 -10.13 12.66 -11.11
C PHE A 80 -11.28 13.49 -11.67
N LEU A 81 -11.54 13.44 -12.99
CA LEU A 81 -12.66 14.14 -13.62
C LEU A 81 -14.02 13.65 -13.08
N PHE A 82 -14.19 12.35 -12.92
CA PHE A 82 -15.38 11.79 -12.26
C PHE A 82 -15.62 12.37 -10.86
N LEU A 83 -14.55 12.54 -10.05
CA LEU A 83 -14.67 13.15 -8.72
C LEU A 83 -15.03 14.65 -8.79
N GLN A 84 -14.65 15.37 -9.84
CA GLN A 84 -14.86 16.81 -9.97
C GLN A 84 -16.19 17.16 -10.64
N SER A 85 -16.54 16.48 -11.72
CA SER A 85 -17.65 16.87 -12.61
C SER A 85 -18.89 15.97 -12.49
N ASN A 86 -18.83 14.89 -11.68
CA ASN A 86 -19.85 13.83 -11.64
C ASN A 86 -20.10 13.17 -13.03
N GLU A 87 -19.13 13.22 -13.93
CA GLU A 87 -19.21 12.46 -15.18
C GLU A 87 -19.27 10.95 -14.89
N ASP A 88 -20.17 10.25 -15.59
CA ASP A 88 -20.31 8.82 -15.40
C ASP A 88 -19.04 8.05 -15.86
N LEU A 89 -18.58 7.13 -15.04
CA LEU A 89 -17.53 6.20 -15.44
C LEU A 89 -18.13 5.07 -16.29
N PRO A 90 -17.35 4.50 -17.24
CA PRO A 90 -17.77 3.29 -17.93
C PRO A 90 -18.17 2.17 -16.95
N PRO A 91 -19.12 1.31 -17.30
CA PRO A 91 -19.50 0.20 -16.43
C PRO A 91 -18.31 -0.73 -16.17
N ARG A 92 -18.24 -1.31 -14.98
CA ARG A 92 -17.11 -2.17 -14.56
C ARG A 92 -15.75 -1.46 -14.64
N SER A 93 -15.71 -0.19 -14.21
CA SER A 93 -14.45 0.56 -14.15
C SER A 93 -13.49 0.00 -13.11
N VAL A 94 -12.21 -0.01 -13.45
CA VAL A 94 -11.12 -0.37 -12.54
C VAL A 94 -10.04 0.69 -12.60
N LEU A 95 -9.71 1.27 -11.44
CA LEU A 95 -8.56 2.15 -11.28
C LEU A 95 -7.38 1.34 -10.72
N LEU A 96 -6.21 1.46 -11.32
CA LEU A 96 -4.97 0.88 -10.80
C LEU A 96 -4.24 1.89 -9.90
N THR A 97 -3.86 1.44 -8.71
CA THR A 97 -3.01 2.21 -7.79
C THR A 97 -1.83 1.36 -7.32
N CYS A 98 -0.75 2.02 -6.90
CA CYS A 98 0.39 1.36 -6.28
C CYS A 98 0.94 2.26 -5.19
N ASP A 99 1.20 1.70 -4.01
CA ASP A 99 1.65 2.45 -2.85
C ASP A 99 3.17 2.35 -2.64
N ASP A 100 3.68 3.04 -1.61
CA ASP A 100 5.03 3.05 -1.07
C ASP A 100 6.06 3.82 -1.92
N GLY A 101 6.07 3.68 -3.23
CA GLY A 101 7.07 4.29 -4.10
C GLY A 101 8.40 3.51 -4.13
N LEU A 102 8.37 2.18 -4.04
CA LEU A 102 9.56 1.33 -4.18
C LEU A 102 10.13 1.37 -5.61
N LYS A 103 11.45 1.24 -5.78
CA LYS A 103 12.14 1.28 -7.09
C LYS A 103 11.63 0.22 -8.07
N ASN A 104 11.16 -0.93 -7.58
CA ASN A 104 10.58 -1.97 -8.45
C ASN A 104 9.33 -1.52 -9.20
N THR A 105 8.69 -0.43 -8.78
CA THR A 105 7.57 0.17 -9.53
C THR A 105 8.03 0.78 -10.84
N LEU A 106 9.24 1.32 -10.89
CA LEU A 106 9.87 1.85 -12.10
C LEU A 106 10.53 0.74 -12.93
N THR A 107 11.29 -0.17 -12.29
CA THR A 107 12.10 -1.17 -13.00
C THR A 107 11.31 -2.38 -13.49
N GLU A 108 10.29 -2.81 -12.76
CA GLU A 108 9.54 -4.03 -13.03
C GLU A 108 8.06 -3.75 -13.40
N MET A 109 7.39 -2.84 -12.69
CA MET A 109 5.96 -2.61 -12.88
C MET A 109 5.68 -1.73 -14.11
N LEU A 110 6.39 -0.61 -14.27
CA LEU A 110 6.20 0.32 -15.37
C LEU A 110 6.34 -0.33 -16.76
N PRO A 111 7.36 -1.18 -17.04
CA PRO A 111 7.47 -1.86 -18.33
C PRO A 111 6.23 -2.73 -18.64
N VAL A 112 5.69 -3.41 -17.64
CA VAL A 112 4.48 -4.24 -17.82
C VAL A 112 3.24 -3.37 -18.05
N LEU A 113 3.08 -2.26 -17.34
CA LEU A 113 1.99 -1.31 -17.60
C LEU A 113 2.05 -0.77 -19.04
N ALA A 114 3.26 -0.46 -19.54
CA ALA A 114 3.49 0.00 -20.90
C ALA A 114 3.12 -1.07 -21.94
N GLU A 115 3.45 -2.35 -21.73
CA GLU A 115 3.05 -3.47 -22.61
C GLU A 115 1.52 -3.50 -22.82
N PHE A 116 0.75 -3.16 -21.80
CA PHE A 116 -0.72 -3.16 -21.85
C PHE A 116 -1.33 -1.80 -22.20
N ASN A 117 -0.50 -0.75 -22.36
CA ASN A 117 -0.92 0.64 -22.49
C ASN A 117 -1.91 1.05 -21.36
N LEU A 118 -1.55 0.77 -20.12
CA LEU A 118 -2.34 1.08 -18.94
C LEU A 118 -1.65 2.15 -18.09
N LYS A 119 -2.45 2.97 -17.42
CA LYS A 119 -2.00 4.01 -16.49
C LYS A 119 -2.25 3.58 -15.06
N CYS A 120 -1.42 4.08 -14.13
CA CYS A 120 -1.50 3.79 -12.72
C CYS A 120 -1.28 5.07 -11.90
N LEU A 121 -1.97 5.18 -10.76
CA LEU A 121 -1.72 6.19 -9.74
C LEU A 121 -0.73 5.60 -8.73
N PHE A 122 0.47 6.19 -8.65
CA PHE A 122 1.50 5.81 -7.69
C PHE A 122 1.44 6.75 -6.49
N CYS A 123 1.03 6.23 -5.33
CA CYS A 123 1.02 6.96 -4.06
C CYS A 123 2.37 6.76 -3.37
N VAL A 124 3.18 7.81 -3.33
CA VAL A 124 4.58 7.75 -2.88
C VAL A 124 4.79 8.50 -1.58
N THR A 125 5.71 8.02 -0.75
CA THR A 125 6.10 8.72 0.49
C THR A 125 6.97 9.93 0.22
N GLY A 126 6.91 10.94 1.10
CA GLY A 126 7.81 12.09 1.05
C GLY A 126 9.28 11.71 1.19
N ALA A 127 9.57 10.59 1.84
CA ALA A 127 10.92 10.02 1.93
C ALA A 127 11.57 9.70 0.57
N SER A 128 10.78 9.61 -0.51
CA SER A 128 11.29 9.56 -1.90
C SER A 128 12.08 10.82 -2.31
N LEU A 129 11.93 11.92 -1.57
CA LEU A 129 12.64 13.17 -1.81
C LEU A 129 13.87 13.35 -0.90
N ASP A 130 14.15 12.39 -0.01
CA ASP A 130 15.33 12.44 0.86
C ASP A 130 16.61 12.47 0.02
N TYR A 131 17.60 13.23 0.51
CA TYR A 131 18.88 13.38 -0.16
C TYR A 131 19.65 12.05 -0.28
N LEU A 132 19.49 11.18 0.71
CA LEU A 132 20.09 9.84 0.70
C LEU A 132 19.05 8.77 0.35
N PRO A 133 19.45 7.72 -0.40
CA PRO A 133 18.57 6.60 -0.67
C PRO A 133 18.01 5.99 0.62
N SER A 134 16.70 5.89 0.72
CA SER A 134 16.02 5.43 1.92
C SER A 134 15.18 4.17 1.64
N MET A 135 14.92 3.41 2.70
CA MET A 135 13.99 2.27 2.74
C MET A 135 12.75 2.68 3.55
N LEU A 136 11.67 1.94 3.42
CA LEU A 136 10.56 2.04 4.37
C LEU A 136 11.06 1.65 5.77
N TRP A 137 10.87 2.52 6.76
CA TRP A 137 11.43 2.35 8.10
C TRP A 137 11.03 1.04 8.78
N HIS A 138 9.83 0.55 8.52
CA HIS A 138 9.33 -0.69 9.11
C HIS A 138 9.94 -1.94 8.46
N GLU A 139 10.28 -1.88 7.16
CA GLU A 139 11.06 -2.91 6.48
C GLU A 139 12.53 -2.85 6.93
N GLU A 140 13.11 -1.67 7.03
CA GLU A 140 14.47 -1.45 7.56
C GLU A 140 14.60 -2.05 8.96
N LEU A 141 13.64 -1.78 9.85
CA LEU A 141 13.56 -2.36 11.19
C LEU A 141 13.57 -3.90 11.16
N TYR A 142 12.76 -4.50 10.30
CA TYR A 142 12.68 -5.97 10.24
C TYR A 142 13.95 -6.58 9.65
N LEU A 143 14.51 -5.97 8.61
CA LEU A 143 15.79 -6.39 8.03
C LEU A 143 16.94 -6.35 9.04
N MET A 144 17.02 -5.31 9.89
CA MET A 144 18.00 -5.24 10.98
C MET A 144 17.87 -6.41 11.94
N LEU A 145 16.63 -6.76 12.35
CA LEU A 145 16.38 -7.90 13.22
C LEU A 145 16.75 -9.23 12.56
N LEU A 146 16.41 -9.42 11.29
CA LEU A 146 16.74 -10.63 10.53
C LEU A 146 18.25 -10.82 10.39
N ARG A 147 18.99 -9.74 10.19
CA ARG A 147 20.43 -9.76 9.99
C ARG A 147 21.25 -9.90 11.27
N SER A 148 20.70 -9.52 12.40
CA SER A 148 21.43 -9.60 13.66
C SER A 148 21.71 -11.05 14.06
N ASN A 149 22.96 -11.30 14.44
CA ASN A 149 23.42 -12.58 15.01
C ASN A 149 23.30 -12.60 16.54
N ARG A 150 22.70 -11.59 17.16
CA ARG A 150 22.45 -11.57 18.61
C ARG A 150 21.43 -12.63 18.98
N ALA A 151 21.69 -13.36 20.05
CA ALA A 151 20.72 -14.31 20.59
C ALA A 151 19.59 -13.59 21.37
N GLN A 152 19.90 -12.44 21.93
CA GLN A 152 18.98 -11.67 22.78
C GLN A 152 19.21 -10.18 22.62
N LEU A 153 18.18 -9.39 22.91
CA LEU A 153 18.19 -7.93 22.89
C LEU A 153 17.53 -7.40 24.16
N GLU A 154 18.16 -6.38 24.76
CA GLU A 154 17.62 -5.64 25.91
C GLU A 154 17.34 -4.21 25.45
N LEU A 155 16.11 -3.77 25.59
CA LEU A 155 15.68 -2.42 25.21
C LEU A 155 15.11 -1.70 26.43
N PRO A 156 15.34 -0.39 26.61
CA PRO A 156 14.77 0.38 27.69
C PRO A 156 13.25 0.25 27.75
N GLY A 157 12.71 -0.08 28.91
CA GLY A 157 11.27 -0.25 29.13
C GLY A 157 10.65 -1.48 28.44
N MET A 158 11.48 -2.47 28.07
CA MET A 158 11.02 -3.75 27.53
C MET A 158 11.69 -4.92 28.25
N PRO A 159 10.99 -6.05 28.44
CA PRO A 159 11.64 -7.25 28.91
C PRO A 159 12.68 -7.73 27.89
N LYS A 160 13.69 -8.44 28.35
CA LYS A 160 14.70 -9.07 27.50
C LYS A 160 14.05 -9.94 26.42
N CYS A 161 14.38 -9.69 25.16
CA CYS A 161 13.76 -10.32 24.00
C CYS A 161 14.71 -11.34 23.38
N SER A 162 14.22 -12.54 23.08
CA SER A 162 14.95 -13.53 22.29
C SER A 162 14.97 -13.15 20.80
N LEU A 163 16.09 -13.38 20.12
CA LEU A 163 16.28 -13.22 18.66
C LEU A 163 16.70 -14.54 18.02
N SER A 164 16.56 -15.69 18.73
CA SER A 164 17.10 -16.99 18.31
C SER A 164 16.39 -17.59 17.08
N GLY A 165 15.21 -17.09 16.71
CA GLY A 165 14.45 -17.58 15.56
C GLY A 165 13.62 -16.50 14.88
N THR A 166 13.12 -16.79 13.67
CA THR A 166 12.35 -15.83 12.87
C THR A 166 11.05 -15.42 13.55
N GLU A 167 10.36 -16.33 14.24
CA GLU A 167 9.12 -16.00 14.98
C GLU A 167 9.36 -15.00 16.12
N GLN A 168 10.47 -15.17 16.87
CA GLN A 168 10.84 -14.24 17.94
C GLN A 168 11.21 -12.87 17.37
N LYS A 169 11.94 -12.83 16.25
CA LYS A 169 12.28 -11.59 15.54
C LYS A 169 11.02 -10.88 15.02
N ARG A 170 10.08 -11.64 14.44
CA ARG A 170 8.77 -11.13 13.99
C ARG A 170 7.93 -10.56 15.15
N ALA A 171 7.83 -11.28 16.25
CA ALA A 171 7.12 -10.81 17.43
C ALA A 171 7.72 -9.53 18.01
N LEU A 172 9.05 -9.41 18.01
CA LEU A 172 9.73 -8.19 18.41
C LEU A 172 9.48 -7.05 17.42
N TRP A 173 9.59 -7.32 16.11
CA TRP A 173 9.29 -6.36 15.07
C TRP A 173 7.90 -5.76 15.23
N SER A 174 6.85 -6.57 15.39
CA SER A 174 5.47 -6.09 15.59
C SER A 174 5.33 -5.16 16.80
N ARG A 175 6.01 -5.48 17.92
CA ARG A 175 5.99 -4.62 19.11
C ARG A 175 6.75 -3.31 18.91
N LEU A 176 7.89 -3.35 18.22
CA LEU A 176 8.68 -2.16 17.92
C LEU A 176 7.99 -1.28 16.89
N LEU A 177 7.31 -1.87 15.91
CA LEU A 177 6.50 -1.16 14.92
C LEU A 177 5.48 -0.25 15.63
N LEU A 178 4.69 -0.79 16.56
CA LEU A 178 3.71 0.00 17.31
C LEU A 178 4.37 1.14 18.12
N LYS A 179 5.52 0.89 18.78
CA LYS A 179 6.22 1.91 19.56
C LYS A 179 6.85 3.01 18.67
N LEU A 180 7.39 2.62 17.51
CA LEU A 180 8.03 3.55 16.58
C LEU A 180 7.01 4.33 15.74
N SER A 181 5.78 3.83 15.62
CA SER A 181 4.68 4.56 14.98
C SER A 181 4.19 5.76 15.78
N GLN A 182 4.48 5.84 17.09
CA GLN A 182 4.00 6.88 18.00
C GLN A 182 4.91 8.12 18.05
N VAL A 183 5.97 8.15 17.27
CA VAL A 183 6.95 9.24 17.28
C VAL A 183 7.14 9.83 15.89
N ASP A 184 7.59 11.08 15.84
CA ASP A 184 7.94 11.75 14.58
C ASP A 184 9.09 11.04 13.83
N ALA A 185 9.28 11.42 12.57
CA ALA A 185 10.27 10.80 11.68
C ALA A 185 11.71 10.90 12.21
N ASN A 186 12.09 12.05 12.82
CA ASN A 186 13.43 12.27 13.33
C ASN A 186 13.72 11.41 14.57
N ALA A 187 12.80 11.41 15.52
CA ALA A 187 12.89 10.55 16.71
C ALA A 187 12.90 9.06 16.32
N ARG A 188 12.12 8.67 15.32
CA ARG A 188 12.11 7.31 14.76
C ARG A 188 13.45 6.94 14.16
N ARG A 189 14.03 7.82 13.33
CA ARG A 189 15.34 7.61 12.72
C ARG A 189 16.44 7.47 13.78
N SER A 190 16.44 8.31 14.82
CA SER A 190 17.37 8.20 15.95
C SER A 190 17.26 6.83 16.65
N ARG A 191 16.03 6.39 16.97
CA ARG A 191 15.81 5.10 17.63
C ARG A 191 16.19 3.90 16.76
N LEU A 192 15.99 3.98 15.43
CA LEU A 192 16.48 2.96 14.50
C LEU A 192 18.01 2.87 14.49
N ASN A 193 18.71 4.01 14.53
CA ASN A 193 20.16 4.02 14.64
C ASN A 193 20.66 3.43 15.97
N ASP A 194 20.03 3.79 17.09
CA ASP A 194 20.36 3.21 18.39
C ASP A 194 20.15 1.68 18.38
N LEU A 195 19.06 1.23 17.78
CA LEU A 195 18.77 -0.19 17.62
C LEU A 195 19.82 -0.89 16.73
N ARG A 196 20.27 -0.27 15.65
CA ARG A 196 21.35 -0.76 14.79
C ARG A 196 22.60 -1.08 15.60
N VAL A 197 23.02 -0.11 16.46
CA VAL A 197 24.19 -0.27 17.34
C VAL A 197 23.98 -1.44 18.31
N GLN A 198 22.83 -1.52 18.95
CA GLN A 198 22.52 -2.60 19.91
C GLN A 198 22.46 -3.98 19.23
N LEU A 199 22.06 -4.04 17.96
CA LEU A 199 22.05 -5.27 17.15
C LEU A 199 23.44 -5.62 16.60
N CYS A 200 24.49 -4.82 16.91
CA CYS A 200 25.86 -4.95 16.40
C CYS A 200 25.94 -4.97 14.87
N LEU A 201 25.10 -4.19 14.21
CA LEU A 201 25.20 -4.01 12.75
C LEU A 201 26.15 -2.85 12.42
N PRO A 202 27.02 -2.98 11.43
CA PRO A 202 27.91 -1.92 11.00
C PRO A 202 27.13 -0.69 10.50
N GLU A 203 27.78 0.45 10.39
CA GLU A 203 27.15 1.67 9.90
C GLU A 203 26.66 1.53 8.46
N ASP A 204 27.43 0.86 7.64
CA ASP A 204 27.16 0.58 6.24
C ASP A 204 26.39 -0.73 6.00
N TRP A 205 25.64 -1.22 7.00
CA TRP A 205 24.93 -2.49 6.93
C TRP A 205 23.96 -2.61 5.74
N THR A 206 23.50 -1.47 5.20
CA THR A 206 22.66 -1.42 4.00
C THR A 206 23.42 -1.52 2.69
N ALA A 207 24.77 -1.45 2.70
CA ALA A 207 25.61 -1.41 1.49
C ALA A 207 25.34 -2.59 0.55
N GLN A 208 25.12 -3.79 1.09
CA GLN A 208 24.78 -4.95 0.28
C GLN A 208 23.43 -4.82 -0.44
N TYR A 209 22.45 -4.14 0.18
CA TYR A 209 21.14 -3.92 -0.44
C TYR A 209 21.19 -2.84 -1.53
N SER A 210 22.08 -1.87 -1.39
CA SER A 210 22.27 -0.80 -2.39
C SER A 210 23.16 -1.24 -3.56
N SER A 211 24.10 -2.17 -3.35
CA SER A 211 25.02 -2.66 -4.39
C SER A 211 24.44 -3.76 -5.27
N ASP A 212 23.52 -4.57 -4.75
CA ASP A 212 22.79 -5.56 -5.53
C ASP A 212 21.57 -4.91 -6.19
N GLU A 213 21.44 -5.01 -7.51
CA GLU A 213 20.38 -4.36 -8.27
C GLU A 213 18.97 -4.88 -7.87
N GLY A 214 18.82 -6.18 -7.67
CA GLY A 214 17.55 -6.80 -7.25
C GLY A 214 17.13 -6.36 -5.86
N LEU A 215 18.06 -6.36 -4.89
CA LEU A 215 17.80 -5.90 -3.53
C LEU A 215 17.54 -4.40 -3.48
N ARG A 216 18.28 -3.60 -4.24
CA ARG A 216 18.07 -2.16 -4.36
C ARG A 216 16.69 -1.87 -4.93
N SER A 217 16.31 -2.54 -6.01
CA SER A 217 14.99 -2.41 -6.61
C SER A 217 13.87 -2.80 -5.65
N ARG A 218 14.10 -3.86 -4.82
CA ARG A 218 13.11 -4.34 -3.87
C ARG A 218 12.92 -3.44 -2.66
N PHE A 219 13.97 -2.89 -2.09
CA PHE A 219 13.89 -2.27 -0.76
C PHE A 219 14.01 -0.76 -0.75
N PHE A 220 14.58 -0.15 -1.78
CA PHE A 220 14.76 1.29 -1.79
C PHE A 220 13.60 2.02 -2.44
N LEU A 221 13.33 3.22 -1.93
CA LEU A 221 12.35 4.14 -2.50
C LEU A 221 12.89 4.80 -3.77
N LEU A 222 11.99 5.17 -4.66
CA LEU A 222 12.26 6.05 -5.79
C LEU A 222 12.82 7.39 -5.29
N ASN A 223 13.68 8.00 -6.06
CA ASN A 223 14.12 9.39 -5.85
C ASN A 223 13.33 10.36 -6.73
N GLY A 224 13.55 11.67 -6.55
CA GLY A 224 12.83 12.70 -7.30
C GLY A 224 12.99 12.59 -8.81
N GLU A 225 14.17 12.20 -9.34
CA GLU A 225 14.40 12.00 -10.77
C GLU A 225 13.62 10.78 -11.30
N GLU A 226 13.59 9.69 -10.54
CA GLU A 226 12.84 8.48 -10.88
C GLU A 226 11.31 8.73 -10.83
N LEU A 227 10.82 9.56 -9.91
CA LEU A 227 9.43 10.03 -9.91
C LEU A 227 9.10 10.82 -11.19
N GLN A 228 10.01 11.71 -11.64
CA GLN A 228 9.85 12.40 -12.90
C GLN A 228 9.86 11.45 -14.12
N GLN A 229 10.55 10.30 -14.04
CA GLN A 229 10.48 9.28 -15.10
C GLN A 229 9.09 8.65 -15.17
N LEU A 230 8.45 8.33 -14.02
CA LEU A 230 7.07 7.85 -13.98
C LEU A 230 6.10 8.86 -14.62
N LEU A 231 6.24 10.14 -14.29
CA LEU A 231 5.41 11.21 -14.89
C LEU A 231 5.61 11.30 -16.42
N ARG A 232 6.86 11.30 -16.91
CA ARG A 232 7.14 11.31 -18.35
C ARG A 232 6.57 10.09 -19.08
N ALA A 233 6.45 8.95 -18.39
CA ALA A 233 5.77 7.76 -18.90
C ALA A 233 4.23 7.88 -18.87
N GLY A 234 3.70 9.03 -18.40
CA GLY A 234 2.27 9.31 -18.31
C GLY A 234 1.59 8.60 -17.14
N MET A 235 2.33 8.28 -16.09
CA MET A 235 1.76 7.82 -14.83
C MET A 235 1.39 9.03 -13.96
N THR A 236 0.47 8.84 -13.03
CA THR A 236 0.05 9.88 -12.07
C THR A 236 0.69 9.61 -10.72
N ILE A 237 1.14 10.66 -10.03
CA ILE A 237 1.67 10.56 -8.67
C ILE A 237 0.63 11.08 -7.68
N GLY A 238 0.44 10.37 -6.57
CA GLY A 238 -0.27 10.75 -5.37
C GLY A 238 0.65 10.69 -4.16
N ALA A 239 0.16 11.10 -3.00
CA ALA A 239 0.91 11.08 -1.75
C ALA A 239 0.65 9.83 -0.91
N HIS A 240 1.64 9.43 -0.09
CA HIS A 240 1.54 8.34 0.88
C HIS A 240 2.16 8.74 2.23
N THR A 241 1.88 9.97 2.69
CA THR A 241 2.46 10.66 3.85
C THR A 241 3.97 10.93 3.73
N GLY A 242 4.52 11.68 4.66
CA GLY A 242 5.94 12.06 4.66
C GLY A 242 6.86 10.86 4.89
N SER A 243 6.58 10.08 5.93
CA SER A 243 7.48 9.02 6.42
C SER A 243 6.81 7.67 6.68
N HIS A 244 5.62 7.45 6.13
CA HIS A 244 4.86 6.19 6.29
C HIS A 244 4.55 5.81 7.75
N PRO A 245 3.99 6.72 8.59
CA PRO A 245 3.59 6.40 9.96
C PRO A 245 2.22 5.71 10.00
N VAL A 246 1.84 5.18 11.17
CA VAL A 246 0.44 4.89 11.51
C VAL A 246 -0.19 6.19 12.00
N LEU A 247 -0.95 6.88 11.16
CA LEU A 247 -1.44 8.23 11.42
C LEU A 247 -2.27 8.33 12.70
N SER A 248 -3.13 7.33 12.99
CA SER A 248 -3.95 7.28 14.21
C SER A 248 -3.13 7.25 15.51
N GLN A 249 -1.85 6.91 15.45
CA GLN A 249 -0.94 6.87 16.60
C GLN A 249 -0.20 8.20 16.83
N LEU A 250 -0.31 9.14 15.91
CA LEU A 250 0.34 10.44 16.00
C LEU A 250 -0.57 11.49 16.64
N PRO A 251 -0.02 12.47 17.38
CA PRO A 251 -0.72 13.70 17.72
C PRO A 251 -1.17 14.47 16.47
N ASP A 252 -2.18 15.32 16.61
CA ASP A 252 -2.81 16.04 15.50
C ASP A 252 -1.81 16.87 14.68
N ASN A 253 -0.91 17.58 15.35
CA ASN A 253 0.11 18.39 14.68
C ASN A 253 1.06 17.53 13.82
N LEU A 254 1.50 16.38 14.33
CA LEU A 254 2.39 15.48 13.57
C LEU A 254 1.64 14.77 12.44
N ALA A 255 0.38 14.39 12.64
CA ALA A 255 -0.44 13.84 11.57
C ALA A 255 -0.68 14.87 10.45
N TRP A 256 -0.93 16.13 10.82
CA TRP A 256 -1.01 17.25 9.87
C TRP A 256 0.29 17.43 9.09
N GLU A 257 1.44 17.45 9.76
CA GLU A 257 2.75 17.60 9.13
C GLU A 257 3.01 16.47 8.12
N GLU A 258 2.77 15.23 8.51
CA GLU A 258 2.95 14.05 7.65
C GLU A 258 2.09 14.10 6.37
N ILE A 259 0.91 14.71 6.43
CA ILE A 259 -0.02 14.80 5.31
C ILE A 259 0.24 16.05 4.47
N SER A 260 0.30 17.25 5.10
CA SER A 260 0.37 18.52 4.38
C SER A 260 1.78 18.79 3.83
N GLN A 261 2.83 18.61 4.65
CA GLN A 261 4.21 18.87 4.20
C GLN A 261 4.66 17.88 3.13
N CYS A 262 4.20 16.62 3.18
CA CYS A 262 4.43 15.66 2.12
C CYS A 262 3.85 16.15 0.79
N ARG A 263 2.60 16.64 0.80
CA ARG A 263 1.97 17.22 -0.37
C ARG A 263 2.80 18.36 -0.95
N ASP A 264 3.11 19.37 -0.11
CA ASP A 264 3.85 20.55 -0.51
C ASP A 264 5.26 20.22 -1.07
N ALA A 265 5.93 19.25 -0.47
CA ALA A 265 7.25 18.80 -0.91
C ALA A 265 7.18 18.09 -2.26
N LEU A 266 6.24 17.16 -2.43
CA LEU A 266 6.04 16.44 -3.68
C LEU A 266 5.55 17.38 -4.80
N GLU A 267 4.59 18.28 -4.55
CA GLU A 267 4.14 19.26 -5.54
C GLU A 267 5.27 20.15 -6.04
N ARG A 268 6.13 20.64 -5.13
CA ARG A 268 7.32 21.43 -5.51
C ARG A 268 8.32 20.62 -6.34
N ALA A 269 8.60 19.38 -5.95
CA ALA A 269 9.57 18.53 -6.65
C ALA A 269 9.06 18.06 -8.02
N LEU A 270 7.75 17.86 -8.16
CA LEU A 270 7.13 17.35 -9.38
C LEU A 270 6.63 18.46 -10.30
N GLY A 271 6.46 19.68 -9.80
CA GLY A 271 5.95 20.83 -10.56
C GLY A 271 4.47 20.73 -10.94
N GLN A 272 3.69 19.94 -10.20
CA GLN A 272 2.25 19.75 -10.43
C GLN A 272 1.48 19.49 -9.15
N PRO A 273 0.18 19.84 -9.10
CA PRO A 273 -0.65 19.60 -7.92
C PRO A 273 -0.93 18.10 -7.72
N LEU A 274 -1.01 17.69 -6.45
CA LEU A 274 -1.43 16.37 -6.04
C LEU A 274 -2.89 16.41 -5.54
N TRP A 275 -3.70 15.50 -6.04
CA TRP A 275 -5.11 15.43 -5.70
C TRP A 275 -5.50 14.22 -4.86
N ALA A 276 -4.63 13.21 -4.75
CA ALA A 276 -4.91 11.94 -4.10
C ALA A 276 -3.88 11.60 -3.02
N LEU A 277 -4.37 10.99 -1.93
CA LEU A 277 -3.55 10.39 -0.88
C LEU A 277 -3.96 8.94 -0.66
N ALA A 278 -3.01 8.04 -0.43
CA ALA A 278 -3.26 6.74 0.17
C ALA A 278 -2.77 6.75 1.63
N TYR A 279 -3.59 6.23 2.54
CA TYR A 279 -3.19 6.12 3.94
C TYR A 279 -2.24 4.94 4.13
N PRO A 280 -1.08 5.12 4.81
CA PRO A 280 -0.24 4.01 5.23
C PRO A 280 -1.03 3.01 6.08
N PHE A 281 -0.79 1.71 5.86
CA PHE A 281 -1.56 0.60 6.44
C PHE A 281 -3.04 0.59 6.02
N GLY A 282 -3.75 1.69 6.19
CA GLY A 282 -5.08 1.94 5.63
C GLY A 282 -6.21 1.03 6.13
N ASP A 283 -6.06 0.44 7.31
CA ASP A 283 -7.09 -0.33 8.00
C ASP A 283 -7.86 0.54 9.03
N ALA A 284 -8.87 -0.03 9.68
CA ALA A 284 -9.72 0.68 10.63
C ALA A 284 -8.98 1.13 11.90
N ASP A 285 -7.84 0.52 12.23
CA ASP A 285 -7.01 0.89 13.37
C ASP A 285 -6.05 2.05 13.01
N SER A 286 -5.80 2.24 11.72
CA SER A 286 -4.84 3.23 11.19
C SER A 286 -5.49 4.53 10.74
N VAL A 287 -6.79 4.51 10.40
CA VAL A 287 -7.52 5.66 9.81
C VAL A 287 -8.90 5.78 10.42
N GLY A 288 -9.19 6.96 10.98
CA GLY A 288 -10.48 7.34 11.51
C GLY A 288 -11.00 8.64 10.90
N GLU A 289 -12.05 9.20 11.48
CA GLU A 289 -12.66 10.46 11.05
C GLU A 289 -11.67 11.62 11.13
N ARG A 290 -10.83 11.65 12.15
CA ARG A 290 -9.79 12.66 12.34
C ARG A 290 -8.84 12.73 11.14
N GLU A 291 -8.30 11.60 10.71
CA GLU A 291 -7.37 11.52 9.57
C GLU A 291 -8.05 11.97 8.27
N MET A 292 -9.30 11.58 8.07
CA MET A 292 -10.09 12.00 6.90
C MET A 292 -10.29 13.52 6.87
N GLN A 293 -10.57 14.15 8.03
CA GLN A 293 -10.71 15.61 8.14
C GLN A 293 -9.39 16.32 7.86
N ILE A 294 -8.27 15.81 8.38
CA ILE A 294 -6.93 16.35 8.12
C ILE A 294 -6.62 16.31 6.62
N VAL A 295 -6.86 15.20 5.95
CA VAL A 295 -6.63 15.05 4.50
C VAL A 295 -7.50 16.02 3.68
N GLN A 296 -8.76 16.18 4.06
CA GLN A 296 -9.65 17.14 3.44
C GLN A 296 -9.16 18.59 3.62
N GLN A 297 -8.77 18.96 4.84
CA GLN A 297 -8.24 20.29 5.16
C GLN A 297 -6.90 20.57 4.47
N ALA A 298 -6.05 19.54 4.29
CA ALA A 298 -4.82 19.63 3.52
C ALA A 298 -5.05 19.80 2.00
N GLY A 299 -6.32 19.80 1.55
CA GLY A 299 -6.70 20.11 0.17
C GLY A 299 -6.59 18.96 -0.82
N TYR A 300 -6.54 17.71 -0.37
CA TYR A 300 -6.68 16.56 -1.26
C TYR A 300 -8.13 16.44 -1.75
N THR A 301 -8.31 15.93 -2.97
CA THR A 301 -9.63 15.67 -3.55
C THR A 301 -10.20 14.36 -3.06
N CYS A 302 -9.36 13.37 -2.81
CA CYS A 302 -9.77 12.07 -2.28
C CYS A 302 -8.62 11.37 -1.53
N ALA A 303 -9.01 10.35 -0.74
CA ALA A 303 -8.04 9.45 -0.11
C ALA A 303 -8.50 7.99 -0.13
N PHE A 304 -7.50 7.10 -0.16
CA PHE A 304 -7.69 5.66 -0.30
C PHE A 304 -7.30 4.92 0.98
N VAL A 305 -8.16 3.97 1.38
CA VAL A 305 -7.88 2.98 2.43
C VAL A 305 -7.52 1.63 1.81
N SER A 306 -6.89 0.73 2.60
CA SER A 306 -6.42 -0.57 2.09
C SER A 306 -7.42 -1.71 2.29
N VAL A 307 -8.63 -1.41 2.72
CA VAL A 307 -9.68 -2.40 3.03
C VAL A 307 -10.95 -2.15 2.24
N GLY A 308 -11.78 -3.17 2.09
CA GLY A 308 -13.14 -3.04 1.61
C GLY A 308 -13.42 -3.57 0.20
N GLY A 309 -12.52 -3.47 -0.75
CA GLY A 309 -12.76 -3.96 -2.12
C GLY A 309 -13.75 -3.10 -2.93
N GLY A 310 -14.25 -3.63 -4.04
CA GLY A 310 -15.16 -2.92 -4.95
C GLY A 310 -16.45 -2.40 -4.29
N PHE A 311 -16.98 -1.28 -4.78
CA PHE A 311 -18.16 -0.62 -4.19
C PHE A 311 -19.17 -0.17 -5.26
N GLY A 312 -20.43 -0.03 -4.80
CA GLY A 312 -21.55 0.52 -5.58
C GLY A 312 -21.75 2.03 -5.36
N ALA A 313 -23.01 2.48 -5.41
CA ALA A 313 -23.35 3.90 -5.21
C ALA A 313 -22.90 4.46 -3.83
N GLY A 314 -22.40 5.70 -3.82
CA GLY A 314 -21.95 6.40 -2.61
C GLY A 314 -20.46 6.20 -2.35
N LEU A 315 -19.62 7.02 -3.01
CA LEU A 315 -18.18 6.99 -2.86
C LEU A 315 -17.75 7.77 -1.61
N PRO A 316 -17.17 7.14 -0.58
CA PRO A 316 -16.59 7.85 0.56
C PRO A 316 -15.28 8.52 0.13
N ARG A 317 -15.33 9.80 -0.30
CA ARG A 317 -14.19 10.49 -0.93
C ARG A 317 -12.87 10.39 -0.17
N PHE A 318 -12.91 10.41 1.16
CA PHE A 318 -11.71 10.36 1.99
C PHE A 318 -11.46 9.00 2.65
N ALA A 319 -12.17 7.96 2.21
CA ALA A 319 -11.99 6.58 2.63
C ALA A 319 -12.33 5.59 1.50
N ILE A 320 -11.85 5.85 0.29
CA ILE A 320 -12.13 5.01 -0.88
C ILE A 320 -11.53 3.63 -0.68
N PRO A 321 -12.37 2.57 -0.61
CA PRO A 321 -11.90 1.23 -0.36
C PRO A 321 -11.18 0.65 -1.59
N ARG A 322 -10.16 -0.18 -1.33
CA ARG A 322 -9.36 -0.80 -2.39
C ARG A 322 -9.30 -2.32 -2.26
N VAL A 323 -9.03 -2.96 -3.38
CA VAL A 323 -8.67 -4.37 -3.45
C VAL A 323 -7.15 -4.47 -3.34
N HIS A 324 -6.66 -4.85 -2.16
CA HIS A 324 -5.24 -5.12 -1.96
C HIS A 324 -4.83 -6.43 -2.60
N VAL A 325 -3.77 -6.41 -3.41
CA VAL A 325 -3.26 -7.59 -4.13
C VAL A 325 -1.95 -8.05 -3.51
N GLY A 326 -1.98 -9.24 -2.90
CA GLY A 326 -0.79 -9.89 -2.34
C GLY A 326 -0.22 -10.99 -3.24
N SER A 327 0.96 -11.50 -2.85
CA SER A 327 1.75 -12.48 -3.60
C SER A 327 1.04 -13.81 -3.87
N ASP A 328 0.16 -14.24 -2.98
CA ASP A 328 -0.56 -15.52 -3.04
C ASP A 328 -1.93 -15.44 -3.72
N MET A 329 -2.39 -14.22 -4.09
CA MET A 329 -3.72 -13.99 -4.65
C MET A 329 -3.85 -14.57 -6.05
N LYS A 330 -4.71 -15.59 -6.18
CA LYS A 330 -5.03 -16.21 -7.46
C LYS A 330 -6.07 -15.40 -8.24
N LEU A 331 -6.12 -15.55 -9.55
CA LEU A 331 -6.98 -14.76 -10.43
C LEU A 331 -8.47 -14.85 -10.07
N ALA A 332 -8.98 -16.03 -9.70
CA ALA A 332 -10.37 -16.19 -9.28
C ALA A 332 -10.67 -15.51 -7.93
N GLU A 333 -9.71 -15.46 -7.02
CA GLU A 333 -9.80 -14.71 -5.77
C GLU A 333 -9.75 -13.21 -6.04
N PHE A 334 -8.84 -12.77 -6.92
CA PHE A 334 -8.77 -11.39 -7.39
C PHE A 334 -10.11 -10.91 -7.95
N GLU A 335 -10.75 -11.71 -8.82
CA GLU A 335 -12.09 -11.41 -9.37
C GLU A 335 -13.18 -11.37 -8.28
N ALA A 336 -13.12 -12.26 -7.28
CA ALA A 336 -14.06 -12.23 -6.16
C ALA A 336 -13.95 -10.96 -5.31
N HIS A 337 -12.72 -10.42 -5.15
CA HIS A 337 -12.50 -9.14 -4.50
C HIS A 337 -12.98 -7.96 -5.34
N LEU A 338 -12.66 -7.93 -6.65
CA LEU A 338 -13.10 -6.88 -7.58
C LEU A 338 -14.63 -6.76 -7.63
N SER A 339 -15.35 -7.88 -7.65
CA SER A 339 -16.81 -7.91 -7.70
C SER A 339 -17.50 -7.47 -6.41
N GLY A 340 -16.74 -7.24 -5.32
CA GLY A 340 -17.30 -7.03 -4.00
C GLY A 340 -17.88 -8.28 -3.33
N PHE A 341 -17.85 -9.44 -4.02
CA PHE A 341 -18.39 -10.69 -3.48
C PHE A 341 -17.72 -11.09 -2.16
N TYR A 342 -16.42 -11.00 -2.08
CA TYR A 342 -15.66 -11.29 -0.85
C TYR A 342 -16.10 -10.40 0.32
N ARG A 343 -16.23 -9.09 0.09
CA ARG A 343 -16.68 -8.11 1.09
C ARG A 343 -18.09 -8.44 1.59
N ASN A 344 -19.04 -8.68 0.66
CA ASN A 344 -20.42 -9.00 1.01
C ASN A 344 -20.50 -10.33 1.79
N LEU A 345 -19.69 -11.33 1.39
CA LEU A 345 -19.60 -12.59 2.09
C LEU A 345 -19.06 -12.43 3.52
N ARG A 346 -18.03 -11.61 3.71
CA ARG A 346 -17.51 -11.28 5.06
C ARG A 346 -18.57 -10.62 5.93
N GLN A 347 -19.26 -9.62 5.42
CA GLN A 347 -20.33 -8.93 6.16
C GLN A 347 -21.42 -9.90 6.64
N VAL A 348 -21.83 -10.83 5.77
CA VAL A 348 -22.83 -11.85 6.12
C VAL A 348 -22.32 -12.87 7.14
N LEU A 349 -21.09 -13.39 6.95
CA LEU A 349 -20.54 -14.45 7.79
C LEU A 349 -20.06 -13.98 9.17
N LEU A 350 -19.57 -12.74 9.27
CA LEU A 350 -18.94 -12.22 10.48
C LEU A 350 -19.82 -11.21 11.22
N ASN A 351 -21.01 -10.89 10.69
CA ASN A 351 -21.88 -9.83 11.23
C ASN A 351 -21.11 -8.50 11.42
N GLU A 352 -20.03 -8.32 10.61
CA GLU A 352 -19.20 -7.11 10.64
C GLU A 352 -20.04 -5.92 10.15
N LYS A 353 -20.25 -4.95 11.01
CA LYS A 353 -20.85 -3.67 10.65
C LYS A 353 -19.97 -3.00 9.57
N ARG A 354 -20.58 -2.20 8.69
CA ARG A 354 -19.90 -1.44 7.63
C ARG A 354 -18.73 -0.65 8.23
N GLU A 355 -17.50 -1.06 8.00
CA GLU A 355 -16.30 -0.52 8.67
C GLU A 355 -16.05 0.97 8.41
N PHE A 356 -16.57 1.56 7.34
CA PHE A 356 -16.40 2.98 7.02
C PHE A 356 -17.69 3.68 6.56
N GLY A 357 -18.82 2.98 6.43
CA GLY A 357 -20.07 3.55 5.94
C GLY A 357 -20.97 4.15 7.01
N ALA A 358 -20.70 3.91 8.29
CA ALA A 358 -21.51 4.43 9.40
C ALA A 358 -21.11 5.86 9.84
N LEU A 359 -19.97 6.37 9.39
CA LEU A 359 -19.45 7.69 9.79
C LEU A 359 -20.06 8.88 9.01
N GLN A 360 -20.81 8.62 7.93
CA GLN A 360 -21.43 9.71 7.12
C GLN A 360 -22.92 9.97 7.43
N GLY A 361 -23.51 9.26 8.38
CA GLY A 361 -24.95 9.42 8.73
C GLY A 361 -25.26 10.40 9.86
N ALA A 362 -24.26 11.09 10.43
CA ALA A 362 -24.46 11.93 11.62
C ALA A 362 -24.39 13.45 11.36
N SER A 363 -24.30 13.89 10.11
CA SER A 363 -24.35 15.31 9.74
C SER A 363 -25.29 15.51 8.55
N ALA A 364 -26.59 15.54 8.86
CA ALA A 364 -27.64 16.16 8.06
C ALA A 364 -28.40 17.13 8.96
#